data_b2860caa214be4df095e96a2e7c9f635
#
_entry.id   b2860caa214be4df095e96a2e7c9f635
#
_cell.length_a   1.000
_cell.length_b   1.000
_cell.length_c   1.000
_cell.angle_alpha   90.00
_cell.angle_beta   90.00
_cell.angle_gamma   90.00
#
_symmetry.space_group_name_H-M   'P 1'
#
loop_
_entity.id
_entity.type
_entity.pdbx_description
1 polymer ?
#
loop_
_entity_poly.entity_id
_entity_poly.type
_entity_poly.pdbx_seq_one_letter_code
_entity_poly.pdbx_strand_id
1 'polypeptide(L)'
;MIPLSYHQAAADELLNEISYLELQAKGLGRRLYAEVLRAEHLISQFPESAPEIRPSIRKHLLQKFRYSLIYSRENDGVLILAVAHQSRRPEYWVDRVR
;
A
#
# COMPACT_ATOMS: atom_id res chain seq x y z
N MET A 1 -2.81 -6.05 17.18
CA MET A 1 -2.80 -5.25 15.93
C MET A 1 -2.38 -3.84 16.27
N ILE A 2 -1.57 -3.23 15.40
CA ILE A 2 -1.09 -1.87 15.62
C ILE A 2 -1.83 -0.90 14.68
N PRO A 3 -1.89 0.40 15.05
CA PRO A 3 -2.57 1.38 14.20
C PRO A 3 -1.89 1.52 12.85
N LEU A 4 -2.70 1.77 11.83
CA LEU A 4 -2.22 1.95 10.46
C LEU A 4 -2.82 3.22 9.89
N SER A 5 -2.00 4.04 9.28
CA SER A 5 -2.45 5.27 8.65
C SER A 5 -1.81 5.40 7.27
N TYR A 6 -2.31 6.35 6.48
CA TYR A 6 -1.84 6.60 5.13
C TYR A 6 -1.21 7.98 5.01
N HIS A 7 -0.08 8.05 4.34
CA HIS A 7 0.39 9.32 3.81
C HIS A 7 -0.66 9.84 2.82
N GLN A 8 -0.88 11.16 2.78
CA GLN A 8 -1.93 11.73 1.93
C GLN A 8 -1.78 11.30 0.47
N ALA A 9 -0.56 11.32 -0.05
CA ALA A 9 -0.34 10.91 -1.44
C ALA A 9 -0.69 9.45 -1.67
N ALA A 10 -0.45 8.59 -0.69
CA ALA A 10 -0.82 7.17 -0.80
C ALA A 10 -2.34 6.99 -0.78
N ALA A 11 -3.03 7.75 0.07
CA ALA A 11 -4.49 7.71 0.11
C ALA A 11 -5.07 8.15 -1.25
N ASP A 12 -4.51 9.20 -1.82
CA ASP A 12 -4.94 9.68 -3.13
C ASP A 12 -4.69 8.64 -4.20
N GLU A 13 -3.53 7.99 -4.16
CA GLU A 13 -3.21 6.90 -5.10
C GLU A 13 -4.24 5.79 -5.03
N LEU A 14 -4.60 5.38 -3.82
CA LEU A 14 -5.57 4.29 -3.65
C LEU A 14 -6.91 4.66 -4.29
N LEU A 15 -7.41 5.86 -3.99
CA LEU A 15 -8.69 6.29 -4.55
C LEU A 15 -8.64 6.37 -6.07
N ASN A 16 -7.54 6.91 -6.61
CA ASN A 16 -7.39 7.04 -8.06
C ASN A 16 -7.34 5.66 -8.74
N GLU A 17 -6.63 4.70 -8.13
CA GLU A 17 -6.53 3.37 -8.73
C GLU A 17 -7.84 2.60 -8.64
N ILE A 18 -8.57 2.74 -7.55
CA ILE A 18 -9.90 2.14 -7.43
C ILE A 18 -10.82 2.68 -8.53
N SER A 19 -10.83 4.00 -8.72
CA SER A 19 -11.66 4.63 -9.74
C SER A 19 -11.26 4.20 -11.14
N TYR A 20 -9.96 4.16 -11.40
CA TYR A 20 -9.44 3.75 -12.71
C TYR A 20 -9.87 2.32 -13.04
N LEU A 21 -9.69 1.40 -12.11
CA LEU A 21 -10.04 0.00 -12.35
C LEU A 21 -11.54 -0.19 -12.49
N GLU A 22 -12.33 0.56 -11.73
CA GLU A 22 -13.78 0.45 -11.84
C GLU A 22 -14.27 0.87 -13.23
N LEU A 23 -13.60 1.86 -13.83
CA LEU A 23 -13.91 2.27 -15.21
C LEU A 23 -13.49 1.22 -16.23
N GLN A 24 -12.48 0.40 -15.92
CA GLN A 24 -12.04 -0.67 -16.82
C GLN A 24 -13.02 -1.83 -16.82
N ALA A 25 -13.52 -2.20 -15.65
CA ALA A 25 -14.48 -3.30 -15.53
C ALA A 25 -15.27 -3.13 -14.24
N LYS A 26 -16.57 -3.25 -14.34
CA LYS A 26 -17.46 -3.10 -13.18
C LYS A 26 -17.07 -4.07 -12.07
N GLY A 27 -16.90 -3.56 -10.86
CA GLY A 27 -16.55 -4.34 -9.69
C GLY A 27 -15.04 -4.51 -9.50
N LEU A 28 -14.22 -4.13 -10.48
CA LEU A 28 -12.78 -4.35 -10.38
C LEU A 28 -12.15 -3.45 -9.32
N GLY A 29 -12.60 -2.20 -9.23
CA GLY A 29 -12.11 -1.29 -8.19
C GLY A 29 -12.46 -1.78 -6.80
N ARG A 30 -13.66 -2.32 -6.62
CA ARG A 30 -14.08 -2.91 -5.35
C ARG A 30 -13.18 -4.08 -4.97
N ARG A 31 -12.81 -4.90 -5.95
CA ARG A 31 -11.94 -6.05 -5.70
C ARG A 31 -10.54 -5.61 -5.30
N LEU A 32 -10.02 -4.54 -5.92
CA LEU A 32 -8.75 -3.97 -5.48
C LEU A 32 -8.84 -3.51 -4.03
N TYR A 33 -9.90 -2.77 -3.69
CA TYR A 33 -10.06 -2.28 -2.33
C TYR A 33 -10.11 -3.42 -1.32
N ALA A 34 -10.82 -4.51 -1.66
CA ALA A 34 -10.88 -5.68 -0.77
C ALA A 34 -9.50 -6.29 -0.54
N GLU A 35 -8.67 -6.36 -1.59
CA GLU A 35 -7.30 -6.86 -1.45
C GLU A 35 -6.45 -5.94 -0.59
N VAL A 36 -6.63 -4.62 -0.73
CA VAL A 36 -5.91 -3.66 0.10
C VAL A 36 -6.31 -3.80 1.56
N LEU A 37 -7.60 -3.95 1.85
CA LEU A 37 -8.05 -4.15 3.23
C LEU A 37 -7.45 -5.41 3.84
N ARG A 38 -7.38 -6.50 3.06
CA ARG A 38 -6.75 -7.72 3.53
C ARG A 38 -5.28 -7.50 3.84
N ALA A 39 -4.58 -6.77 2.96
CA ALA A 39 -3.17 -6.47 3.16
C ALA A 39 -2.97 -5.59 4.40
N GLU A 40 -3.84 -4.59 4.60
CA GLU A 40 -3.78 -3.74 5.80
C GLU A 40 -3.89 -4.58 7.07
N HIS A 41 -4.81 -5.54 7.07
CA HIS A 41 -4.99 -6.41 8.23
C HIS A 41 -3.73 -7.22 8.51
N LEU A 42 -3.13 -7.80 7.47
CA LEU A 42 -1.91 -8.58 7.61
C LEU A 42 -0.74 -7.73 8.09
N ILE A 43 -0.58 -6.53 7.52
CA ILE A 43 0.49 -5.62 7.92
C ILE A 43 0.31 -5.20 9.38
N SER A 44 -0.91 -4.90 9.78
CA SER A 44 -1.20 -4.46 11.13
C SER A 44 -0.93 -5.58 12.15
N GLN A 45 -1.17 -6.82 11.75
CA GLN A 45 -0.93 -7.99 12.60
C GLN A 45 0.54 -8.40 12.63
N PHE A 46 1.20 -8.35 11.47
CA PHE A 46 2.57 -8.81 11.28
C PHE A 46 3.39 -7.76 10.53
N PRO A 47 3.67 -6.62 11.17
CA PRO A 47 4.26 -5.49 10.44
C PRO A 47 5.66 -5.75 9.91
N GLU A 48 6.32 -6.81 10.37
CA GLU A 48 7.68 -7.12 9.95
C GLU A 48 7.77 -8.33 9.03
N SER A 49 6.63 -8.85 8.56
CA SER A 49 6.64 -10.04 7.71
C SER A 49 6.99 -9.75 6.26
N ALA A 50 6.71 -8.54 5.76
CA ALA A 50 7.05 -8.18 4.39
C ALA A 50 8.54 -7.86 4.28
N PRO A 51 9.16 -8.09 3.11
CA PRO A 51 10.58 -7.78 2.95
C PRO A 51 10.89 -6.31 3.14
N GLU A 52 12.00 -6.03 3.78
CA GLU A 52 12.51 -4.69 3.95
C GLU A 52 13.25 -4.28 2.68
N ILE A 53 12.89 -3.13 2.09
CA ILE A 53 13.51 -2.63 0.87
C ILE A 53 14.45 -1.46 1.15
N ARG A 54 14.30 -0.81 2.30
CA ARG A 54 15.19 0.21 2.84
C ARG A 54 15.05 0.12 4.35
N PRO A 55 15.97 0.69 5.12
CA PRO A 55 15.83 0.64 6.58
C PRO A 55 14.46 1.13 7.03
N SER A 56 13.75 0.30 7.77
CA SER A 56 12.41 0.55 8.32
C SER A 56 11.32 0.70 7.28
N ILE A 57 11.58 0.39 6.01
CA ILE A 57 10.58 0.48 4.94
C ILE A 57 10.43 -0.87 4.28
N ARG A 58 9.19 -1.31 4.17
CA ARG A 58 8.85 -2.64 3.68
C ARG A 58 7.89 -2.56 2.51
N LYS A 59 7.87 -3.63 1.73
CA LYS A 59 7.03 -3.71 0.53
C LYS A 59 6.18 -4.96 0.60
N HIS A 60 4.87 -4.77 0.68
CA HIS A 60 3.90 -5.86 0.71
C HIS A 60 3.24 -5.96 -0.67
N LEU A 61 3.51 -7.07 -1.37
CA LEU A 61 2.91 -7.30 -2.69
C LEU A 61 1.47 -7.76 -2.53
N LEU A 62 0.56 -7.14 -3.29
CA LEU A 62 -0.81 -7.63 -3.32
C LEU A 62 -0.88 -8.89 -4.18
N GLN A 63 -1.77 -9.80 -3.81
CA GLN A 63 -2.09 -10.94 -4.65
C GLN A 63 -3.09 -10.48 -5.72
N LYS A 64 -3.11 -11.07 -6.87
CA LYS A 64 -4.09 -10.83 -7.93
C LYS A 64 -4.04 -9.47 -8.60
N PHE A 65 -3.32 -8.49 -8.05
CA PHE A 65 -3.18 -7.15 -8.62
C PHE A 65 -1.72 -6.77 -8.65
N ARG A 66 -1.36 -5.97 -9.64
CA ARG A 66 0.04 -5.56 -9.83
C ARG A 66 0.37 -4.32 -9.04
N TYR A 67 0.02 -4.34 -7.76
CA TYR A 67 0.27 -3.23 -6.83
C TYR A 67 0.96 -3.74 -5.59
N SER A 68 1.66 -2.82 -4.95
CA SER A 68 2.30 -3.08 -3.67
C SER A 68 1.93 -1.97 -2.70
N LEU A 69 1.88 -2.31 -1.42
CA LEU A 69 1.81 -1.31 -0.36
C LEU A 69 3.23 -1.12 0.17
N ILE A 70 3.75 0.10 0.03
CA ILE A 70 5.04 0.48 0.61
C ILE A 70 4.75 1.14 1.94
N TYR A 71 5.36 0.67 3.01
CA TYR A 71 5.04 1.22 4.32
C TYR A 71 6.29 1.34 5.19
N SER A 72 6.23 2.29 6.13
CA SER A 72 7.27 2.45 7.14
C SER A 72 6.75 2.02 8.49
N ARG A 73 7.64 1.42 9.27
CA ARG A 73 7.37 1.06 10.65
C ARG A 73 7.63 2.28 11.51
N GLU A 74 6.57 2.79 12.12
CA GLU A 74 6.65 3.94 13.02
C GLU A 74 6.72 3.43 14.47
N ASN A 75 6.99 4.34 15.42
CA ASN A 75 7.15 3.94 16.82
C ASN A 75 5.97 3.16 17.36
N ASP A 76 4.76 3.58 17.06
CA ASP A 76 3.54 2.97 17.59
C ASP A 76 2.56 2.56 16.49
N GLY A 77 3.02 2.43 15.25
CA GLY A 77 2.12 2.05 14.17
C GLY A 77 2.83 1.86 12.84
N VAL A 78 2.04 1.92 11.79
CA VAL A 78 2.49 1.77 10.41
C VAL A 78 1.97 2.94 9.60
N LEU A 79 2.83 3.51 8.76
CA LEU A 79 2.44 4.54 7.79
C LEU A 79 2.55 3.97 6.39
N ILE A 80 1.44 3.89 5.67
CA ILE A 80 1.45 3.50 4.26
C ILE A 80 1.95 4.69 3.45
N LEU A 81 3.09 4.52 2.79
CA LEU A 81 3.74 5.58 2.03
C LEU A 81 3.29 5.62 0.59
N ALA A 82 2.91 4.48 0.03
CA ALA A 82 2.55 4.42 -1.38
C ALA A 82 1.69 3.21 -1.67
N VAL A 83 0.75 3.39 -2.59
CA VAL A 83 0.04 2.30 -3.26
C VAL A 83 0.61 2.29 -4.67
N ALA A 84 1.59 1.42 -4.91
CA ALA A 84 2.47 1.51 -6.07
C ALA A 84 2.17 0.43 -7.09
N HIS A 85 1.79 0.84 -8.31
CA HIS A 85 1.72 -0.09 -9.41
C HIS A 85 3.13 -0.55 -9.79
N GLN A 86 3.26 -1.80 -10.24
CA GLN A 86 4.57 -2.37 -10.59
C GLN A 86 5.30 -1.57 -11.67
N SER A 87 4.56 -0.86 -12.52
CA SER A 87 5.15 -0.08 -13.60
C SER A 87 5.70 1.27 -13.16
N ARG A 88 5.46 1.68 -11.92
CA ARG A 88 5.95 2.97 -11.45
C ARG A 88 7.47 2.94 -11.29
N ARG A 89 8.10 4.10 -11.47
CA ARG A 89 9.54 4.25 -11.28
C ARG A 89 9.91 3.82 -9.85
N PRO A 90 10.96 3.01 -9.71
CA PRO A 90 11.38 2.60 -8.37
C PRO A 90 11.66 3.81 -7.48
N GLU A 91 11.24 3.71 -6.22
CA GLU A 91 11.48 4.74 -5.20
C GLU A 91 10.86 6.11 -5.51
N TYR A 92 9.86 6.16 -6.38
CA TYR A 92 9.18 7.43 -6.66
C TYR A 92 8.55 8.05 -5.39
N TRP A 93 8.34 7.22 -4.38
CA TRP A 93 7.72 7.59 -3.10
C TRP A 93 8.74 8.08 -2.06
N VAL A 94 10.03 8.11 -2.40
CA VAL A 94 11.09 8.32 -1.40
C VAL A 94 10.95 9.66 -0.66
N ASP A 95 10.40 10.68 -1.33
CA ASP A 95 10.19 12.00 -0.72
C ASP A 95 9.12 11.97 0.38
N ARG A 96 8.36 10.89 0.49
CA ARG A 96 7.31 10.75 1.50
C ARG A 96 7.81 10.18 2.81
N VAL A 97 9.05 9.71 2.83
CA VAL A 97 9.64 9.13 4.04
C VAL A 97 9.92 10.24 5.03
N ARG A 98 9.55 10.03 6.28
CA ARG A 98 9.77 10.98 7.36
C ARG A 98 11.15 10.86 7.94
#